data_a440066b273caecce7b928c4ea6ee29b
#
_entry.id   a440066b273caecce7b928c4ea6ee29b
#
_cell.length_a   1.000
_cell.length_b   1.000
_cell.length_c   1.000
_cell.angle_alpha   90.00
_cell.angle_beta   90.00
_cell.angle_gamma   90.00
#
_symmetry.space_group_name_H-M   'P 1'
#
loop_
_entity.id
_entity.type
_entity.pdbx_description
1 polymer ?
#
loop_
_entity_poly.entity_id
_entity_poly.type
_entity_poly.pdbx_seq_one_letter_code
_entity_poly.pdbx_strand_id
1 'polypeptide(L)'
;MRATKLHLLSDRSIKRINEGMTADGGGLYVRRRGDNRVFVFKYSHQNKRKEMGLGSYPSVSLAKARSKAAQARERLGDGLDPKLVLIEPVLSESADIPEAVITFRQAMDRYLQLRSGEWSNVKHAKQWESSLNNYVGDLMGMPVDQINTRQVANCLIPVWQSKQETAARVRQRVERILSACIALEERSGPNPAMLKDNLDHILGKQIRVVRHHAAVPVEDAPEAFAKLWAKRESGIGAQGAIIIALTSLRSGELRHMQWSDVAENTITIPAKRMKARRIHRIPVAPILADLLGHLTRWEHSALILPSASGSAMSDMTISKAMKNAGLGQYTPHGWRSTFSDWAHGEGWNHRWVEDALAHTIGSDVERAYRRRDYLEQRRDLMQSWCDYLTAGIDGSEVK
;
A
#
# COMPACT_ATOMS: atom_id res chain seq x y z
N MET A 1 -11.71 17.06 60.22
CA MET A 1 -10.65 16.73 59.22
C MET A 1 -9.51 17.71 59.35
N ARG A 2 -8.26 17.27 59.63
CA ARG A 2 -7.11 18.19 59.71
C ARG A 2 -6.80 18.65 58.28
N ALA A 3 -6.74 19.99 58.07
CA ALA A 3 -6.36 20.60 56.80
C ALA A 3 -4.98 20.06 56.35
N THR A 4 -4.91 19.42 55.21
CA THR A 4 -3.66 18.88 54.66
C THR A 4 -2.81 20.06 54.21
N LYS A 5 -1.70 20.36 54.93
CA LYS A 5 -0.76 21.39 54.50
C LYS A 5 -0.16 21.06 53.14
N LEU A 6 -0.17 21.99 52.21
CA LEU A 6 0.39 21.86 50.84
C LEU A 6 1.60 22.79 50.69
N HIS A 7 2.48 22.47 49.73
CA HIS A 7 3.59 23.31 49.32
C HIS A 7 4.64 23.58 50.42
N LEU A 8 5.03 22.51 51.11
CA LEU A 8 5.96 22.59 52.21
C LEU A 8 7.43 22.79 51.84
N LEU A 9 7.79 22.41 50.61
CA LEU A 9 9.15 22.49 50.08
C LEU A 9 9.37 23.71 49.19
N SER A 10 10.62 24.13 49.04
CA SER A 10 11.11 25.09 48.04
C SER A 10 12.23 24.42 47.25
N ASP A 11 12.57 24.95 46.07
CA ASP A 11 13.70 24.44 45.28
C ASP A 11 15.01 24.46 46.06
N ARG A 12 15.18 25.49 46.96
CA ARG A 12 16.34 25.58 47.85
C ARG A 12 16.36 24.44 48.88
N SER A 13 15.19 24.08 49.43
CA SER A 13 15.09 23.02 50.38
C SER A 13 15.29 21.64 49.75
N ILE A 14 14.83 21.41 48.51
CA ILE A 14 14.99 20.14 47.79
C ILE A 14 16.47 19.77 47.61
N LYS A 15 17.32 20.77 47.40
CA LYS A 15 18.78 20.59 47.25
C LYS A 15 19.41 20.11 48.56
N ARG A 16 18.79 20.34 49.73
CA ARG A 16 19.33 20.10 51.04
C ARG A 16 18.58 19.02 51.83
N ILE A 17 17.58 18.34 51.22
CA ILE A 17 16.84 17.29 51.93
C ILE A 17 17.77 16.11 52.33
N ASN A 18 17.46 15.49 53.45
CA ASN A 18 18.14 14.30 53.92
C ASN A 18 17.77 13.08 53.08
N GLU A 19 18.58 12.02 53.17
CA GLU A 19 18.28 10.74 52.55
C GLU A 19 16.93 10.21 53.02
N GLY A 20 16.14 9.62 52.08
CA GLY A 20 14.81 9.11 52.40
C GLY A 20 13.69 9.90 51.72
N MET A 21 12.54 10.00 52.36
CA MET A 21 11.31 10.61 51.84
C MET A 21 10.95 11.88 52.61
N THR A 22 10.85 13.02 51.93
CA THR A 22 10.42 14.29 52.46
C THR A 22 9.10 14.72 51.85
N ALA A 23 8.09 15.07 52.65
CA ALA A 23 6.77 15.48 52.18
C ALA A 23 6.73 16.92 51.71
N ASP A 24 6.09 17.16 50.52
CA ASP A 24 5.68 18.48 50.07
C ASP A 24 4.20 18.80 50.40
N GLY A 25 3.46 17.75 50.81
CA GLY A 25 2.05 17.81 51.17
C GLY A 25 1.11 17.28 50.09
N GLY A 26 -0.12 16.95 50.48
CA GLY A 26 -1.15 16.44 49.55
C GLY A 26 -0.78 15.16 48.81
N GLY A 27 0.02 14.27 49.43
CA GLY A 27 0.49 13.03 48.84
C GLY A 27 1.75 13.17 47.96
N LEU A 28 2.26 14.39 47.77
CA LEU A 28 3.51 14.63 47.02
C LEU A 28 4.71 14.56 47.99
N TYR A 29 5.73 13.78 47.57
CA TYR A 29 7.00 13.58 48.31
C TYR A 29 8.18 13.73 47.36
N VAL A 30 9.33 14.11 47.91
CA VAL A 30 10.63 13.98 47.24
C VAL A 30 11.39 12.82 47.93
N ARG A 31 11.81 11.84 47.13
CA ARG A 31 12.66 10.74 47.55
C ARG A 31 14.11 11.05 47.14
N ARG A 32 15.00 11.11 48.13
CA ARG A 32 16.46 11.18 47.88
C ARG A 32 17.08 9.81 48.09
N ARG A 33 17.92 9.40 47.12
CA ARG A 33 18.83 8.26 47.23
C ARG A 33 20.18 8.68 46.63
N GLY A 34 21.19 8.85 47.49
CA GLY A 34 22.47 9.44 47.07
C GLY A 34 22.24 10.82 46.47
N ASP A 35 22.74 11.05 45.26
CA ASP A 35 22.58 12.32 44.52
C ASP A 35 21.25 12.43 43.79
N ASN A 36 20.52 11.34 43.62
CA ASN A 36 19.24 11.35 42.92
C ASN A 36 18.08 11.80 43.78
N ARG A 37 17.26 12.72 43.23
CA ARG A 37 16.03 13.20 43.87
C ARG A 37 14.88 12.98 42.90
N VAL A 38 13.85 12.22 43.35
CA VAL A 38 12.71 11.85 42.53
C VAL A 38 11.43 12.29 43.21
N PHE A 39 10.54 12.95 42.47
CA PHE A 39 9.19 13.24 42.96
C PHE A 39 8.33 11.99 42.89
N VAL A 40 7.62 11.69 44.03
CA VAL A 40 6.78 10.52 44.18
C VAL A 40 5.43 10.96 44.72
N PHE A 41 4.35 10.47 44.14
CA PHE A 41 3.00 10.68 44.66
C PHE A 41 2.50 9.41 45.34
N LYS A 42 2.09 9.53 46.61
CA LYS A 42 1.50 8.42 47.42
C LYS A 42 0.00 8.63 47.52
N TYR A 43 -0.75 7.58 47.24
CA TYR A 43 -2.21 7.60 47.22
C TYR A 43 -2.78 6.25 47.65
N SER A 44 -4.08 6.24 48.00
CA SER A 44 -4.84 5.03 48.22
C SER A 44 -5.92 4.91 47.16
N HIS A 45 -6.00 3.73 46.52
CA HIS A 45 -7.04 3.42 45.53
C HIS A 45 -7.51 1.99 45.80
N GLN A 46 -8.83 1.77 45.92
CA GLN A 46 -9.46 0.47 46.22
C GLN A 46 -8.85 -0.17 47.50
N ASN A 47 -8.73 0.60 48.57
CA ASN A 47 -8.16 0.21 49.88
C ASN A 47 -6.69 -0.26 49.83
N LYS A 48 -5.98 -0.09 48.72
CA LYS A 48 -4.55 -0.39 48.60
C LYS A 48 -3.72 0.88 48.50
N ARG A 49 -2.66 0.96 49.35
CA ARG A 49 -1.68 2.05 49.24
C ARG A 49 -0.80 1.84 48.01
N LYS A 50 -0.69 2.84 47.18
CA LYS A 50 0.11 2.86 45.95
C LYS A 50 1.02 4.06 45.94
N GLU A 51 2.12 3.97 45.17
CA GLU A 51 2.97 5.11 44.84
C GLU A 51 3.27 5.15 43.35
N MET A 52 3.46 6.35 42.81
CA MET A 52 3.91 6.56 41.43
C MET A 52 4.98 7.64 41.36
N GLY A 53 5.98 7.44 40.51
CA GLY A 53 7.01 8.43 40.21
C GLY A 53 6.46 9.54 39.31
N LEU A 54 6.76 10.80 39.64
CA LEU A 54 6.38 11.97 38.85
C LEU A 54 7.54 12.55 38.05
N GLY A 55 8.75 12.01 38.22
CA GLY A 55 9.98 12.40 37.54
C GLY A 55 11.09 12.87 38.48
N SER A 56 12.30 13.03 37.95
CA SER A 56 13.52 13.33 38.71
C SER A 56 13.79 14.84 38.72
N TYR A 57 14.21 15.36 39.87
CA TYR A 57 14.73 16.73 39.98
C TYR A 57 16.22 16.78 39.55
N PRO A 58 16.70 17.77 38.75
CA PRO A 58 15.99 18.99 38.32
C PRO A 58 15.21 18.88 37.02
N SER A 59 15.22 17.73 36.29
CA SER A 59 14.53 17.54 35.02
C SER A 59 13.02 17.83 35.12
N VAL A 60 12.42 17.52 36.26
CA VAL A 60 11.08 17.95 36.63
C VAL A 60 11.21 19.00 37.73
N SER A 61 10.70 20.22 37.49
CA SER A 61 10.68 21.28 38.50
C SER A 61 9.67 20.95 39.60
N LEU A 62 9.83 21.57 40.79
CA LEU A 62 8.89 21.45 41.89
C LEU A 62 7.47 21.88 41.50
N ALA A 63 7.35 22.97 40.72
CA ALA A 63 6.07 23.46 40.21
C ALA A 63 5.39 22.40 39.32
N LYS A 64 6.13 21.78 38.40
CA LYS A 64 5.63 20.73 37.52
C LYS A 64 5.25 19.44 38.28
N ALA A 65 6.00 19.10 39.33
CA ALA A 65 5.66 17.94 40.19
C ALA A 65 4.35 18.20 40.97
N ARG A 66 4.13 19.44 41.43
CA ARG A 66 2.89 19.88 42.08
C ARG A 66 1.68 19.83 41.19
N SER A 67 1.82 20.29 39.93
CA SER A 67 0.78 20.20 38.89
C SER A 67 0.39 18.75 38.64
N LYS A 68 1.37 17.87 38.41
CA LYS A 68 1.11 16.42 38.24
C LYS A 68 0.43 15.79 39.45
N ALA A 69 0.81 16.18 40.64
CA ALA A 69 0.18 15.68 41.88
C ALA A 69 -1.25 16.23 42.08
N ALA A 70 -1.54 17.45 41.58
CA ALA A 70 -2.90 18.01 41.60
C ALA A 70 -3.81 17.23 40.63
N GLN A 71 -3.38 16.98 39.40
CA GLN A 71 -4.10 16.17 38.44
C GLN A 71 -4.35 14.74 38.95
N ALA A 72 -3.35 14.14 39.60
CA ALA A 72 -3.50 12.81 40.19
C ALA A 72 -4.55 12.78 41.30
N ARG A 73 -4.68 13.85 42.08
CA ARG A 73 -5.72 13.97 43.14
C ARG A 73 -7.11 14.16 42.56
N GLU A 74 -7.25 14.98 41.54
CA GLU A 74 -8.51 15.18 40.81
C GLU A 74 -9.06 13.85 40.30
N ARG A 75 -8.24 13.04 39.63
CA ARG A 75 -8.62 11.72 39.14
C ARG A 75 -8.96 10.72 40.23
N LEU A 76 -8.25 10.76 41.36
CA LEU A 76 -8.65 9.97 42.51
C LEU A 76 -10.02 10.38 43.04
N GLY A 77 -10.36 11.68 42.99
CA GLY A 77 -11.68 12.19 43.30
C GLY A 77 -12.76 11.61 42.38
N ASP A 78 -12.43 11.39 41.11
CA ASP A 78 -13.29 10.79 40.10
C ASP A 78 -13.34 9.24 40.20
N GLY A 79 -12.66 8.62 41.16
CA GLY A 79 -12.62 7.17 41.37
C GLY A 79 -11.65 6.42 40.42
N LEU A 80 -10.83 7.12 39.64
CA LEU A 80 -9.89 6.56 38.70
C LEU A 80 -8.50 6.35 39.30
N ASP A 81 -7.77 5.30 38.86
CA ASP A 81 -6.36 5.10 39.27
C ASP A 81 -5.44 6.03 38.50
N PRO A 82 -4.77 7.00 39.15
CA PRO A 82 -3.89 7.95 38.49
C PRO A 82 -2.74 7.32 37.71
N LYS A 83 -2.32 6.10 38.09
CA LYS A 83 -1.20 5.40 37.44
C LYS A 83 -1.54 4.93 36.02
N LEU A 84 -2.81 4.62 35.73
CA LEU A 84 -3.25 4.14 34.42
C LEU A 84 -3.30 5.24 33.36
N VAL A 85 -3.27 6.50 33.77
CA VAL A 85 -3.48 7.66 32.88
C VAL A 85 -2.19 8.45 32.59
N LEU A 86 -1.11 8.20 33.32
CA LEU A 86 0.20 8.80 33.02
C LEU A 86 0.94 8.07 31.87
N ILE A 87 0.28 7.13 31.20
CA ILE A 87 0.74 6.53 29.93
C ILE A 87 0.31 7.39 28.71
N GLU A 88 -0.61 8.35 28.90
CA GLU A 88 -0.84 9.36 27.89
C GLU A 88 0.37 10.32 27.84
N PRO A 89 0.87 10.66 26.64
CA PRO A 89 1.92 11.65 26.52
C PRO A 89 1.41 12.95 27.15
N VAL A 90 2.16 13.42 28.16
CA VAL A 90 1.90 14.71 28.79
C VAL A 90 1.92 15.77 27.70
N LEU A 91 0.75 16.24 27.28
CA LEU A 91 0.64 17.52 26.61
C LEU A 91 1.11 18.57 27.60
N SER A 92 2.38 18.93 27.50
CA SER A 92 2.96 20.04 28.26
C SER A 92 2.32 21.33 27.72
N GLU A 93 1.46 21.95 28.51
CA GLU A 93 1.33 23.39 28.45
C GLU A 93 2.70 24.01 28.81
N SER A 94 3.57 24.08 27.81
CA SER A 94 4.74 24.95 27.82
C SER A 94 4.35 26.19 27.04
N ALA A 95 4.51 27.34 27.68
CA ALA A 95 4.54 28.64 27.04
C ALA A 95 5.27 28.55 25.68
N ASP A 96 4.62 29.02 24.61
CA ASP A 96 5.14 29.51 23.33
C ASP A 96 6.49 28.89 22.84
N ILE A 97 6.55 27.60 22.67
CA ILE A 97 7.25 27.01 21.54
C ILE A 97 6.14 26.82 20.51
N PRO A 98 6.20 27.50 19.34
CA PRO A 98 5.23 27.23 18.30
C PRO A 98 5.23 25.69 18.09
N GLU A 99 4.07 25.05 18.29
CA GLU A 99 3.87 23.65 17.89
C GLU A 99 4.55 23.53 16.54
N ALA A 100 5.55 22.63 16.44
CA ALA A 100 6.30 22.54 15.20
C ALA A 100 5.28 22.17 14.12
N VAL A 101 4.85 23.19 13.38
CA VAL A 101 3.75 23.12 12.43
C VAL A 101 4.13 22.09 11.41
N ILE A 102 3.48 20.91 11.47
CA ILE A 102 3.80 19.81 10.60
C ILE A 102 3.53 20.20 9.15
N THR A 103 4.52 20.06 8.29
CA THR A 103 4.36 20.31 6.86
C THR A 103 3.68 19.12 6.19
N PHE A 104 3.08 19.35 5.01
CA PHE A 104 2.48 18.27 4.22
C PHE A 104 3.48 17.15 3.88
N ARG A 105 4.76 17.48 3.63
CA ARG A 105 5.82 16.49 3.43
C ARG A 105 6.01 15.61 4.66
N GLN A 106 6.13 16.17 5.83
CA GLN A 106 6.29 15.41 7.06
C GLN A 106 5.07 14.52 7.35
N ALA A 107 3.86 15.04 7.09
CA ALA A 107 2.62 14.28 7.20
C ALA A 107 2.58 13.13 6.18
N MET A 108 3.00 13.38 4.93
CA MET A 108 3.11 12.35 3.89
C MET A 108 4.10 11.26 4.31
N ASP A 109 5.31 11.61 4.71
CA ASP A 109 6.37 10.66 5.08
C ASP A 109 5.92 9.78 6.25
N ARG A 110 5.32 10.37 7.28
CA ARG A 110 4.72 9.64 8.40
C ARG A 110 3.58 8.72 7.94
N TYR A 111 2.66 9.20 7.09
CA TYR A 111 1.57 8.38 6.56
C TYR A 111 2.09 7.18 5.78
N LEU A 112 3.10 7.38 4.93
CA LEU A 112 3.73 6.31 4.16
C LEU A 112 4.43 5.30 5.07
N GLN A 113 5.11 5.76 6.11
CA GLN A 113 5.79 4.91 7.09
C GLN A 113 4.80 4.04 7.87
N LEU A 114 3.72 4.62 8.39
CA LEU A 114 2.67 3.90 9.13
C LEU A 114 1.97 2.84 8.27
N ARG A 115 1.83 3.09 6.97
CA ARG A 115 1.18 2.18 6.03
C ARG A 115 2.13 1.22 5.33
N SER A 116 3.43 1.32 5.57
CA SER A 116 4.45 0.49 4.90
C SER A 116 4.23 -1.02 5.09
N GLY A 117 3.76 -1.45 6.26
CA GLY A 117 3.42 -2.85 6.56
C GLY A 117 2.14 -3.37 5.89
N GLU A 118 1.24 -2.49 5.45
CA GLU A 118 -0.02 -2.87 4.79
C GLU A 118 0.16 -3.09 3.27
N TRP A 119 1.24 -2.57 2.70
CA TRP A 119 1.46 -2.63 1.26
C TRP A 119 2.31 -3.83 0.87
N SER A 120 1.70 -4.74 0.16
CA SER A 120 2.37 -5.93 -0.39
C SER A 120 3.47 -5.61 -1.43
N ASN A 121 3.60 -4.34 -1.85
CA ASN A 121 4.54 -3.93 -2.91
C ASN A 121 5.22 -2.60 -2.57
N VAL A 122 6.54 -2.66 -2.37
CA VAL A 122 7.42 -1.48 -2.16
C VAL A 122 7.27 -0.43 -3.27
N LYS A 123 6.96 -0.84 -4.51
CA LYS A 123 6.69 0.08 -5.63
C LYS A 123 5.49 0.99 -5.36
N HIS A 124 4.53 0.57 -4.53
CA HIS A 124 3.34 1.36 -4.23
C HIS A 124 3.67 2.62 -3.41
N ALA A 125 4.54 2.50 -2.40
CA ALA A 125 5.01 3.65 -1.63
C ALA A 125 5.76 4.66 -2.54
N LYS A 126 6.68 4.17 -3.38
CA LYS A 126 7.40 5.01 -4.34
C LYS A 126 6.47 5.70 -5.35
N GLN A 127 5.38 5.04 -5.77
CA GLN A 127 4.36 5.66 -6.63
C GLN A 127 3.59 6.79 -5.92
N TRP A 128 3.29 6.63 -4.63
CA TRP A 128 2.66 7.69 -3.86
C TRP A 128 3.57 8.91 -3.79
N GLU A 129 4.79 8.70 -3.32
CA GLU A 129 5.80 9.75 -3.18
C GLU A 129 6.06 10.46 -4.51
N SER A 130 6.37 9.71 -5.57
CA SER A 130 6.63 10.29 -6.90
C SER A 130 5.44 11.08 -7.43
N SER A 131 4.21 10.56 -7.32
CA SER A 131 3.05 11.28 -7.83
C SER A 131 2.70 12.53 -7.02
N LEU A 132 2.86 12.48 -5.70
CA LEU A 132 2.62 13.65 -4.85
C LEU A 132 3.68 14.73 -5.10
N ASN A 133 4.95 14.35 -5.19
CA ASN A 133 6.02 15.29 -5.56
C ASN A 133 5.79 15.95 -6.92
N ASN A 134 5.34 15.17 -7.92
CA ASN A 134 5.17 15.67 -9.29
C ASN A 134 3.92 16.54 -9.47
N TYR A 135 2.85 16.33 -8.71
CA TYR A 135 1.56 16.97 -8.97
C TYR A 135 1.09 17.92 -7.86
N VAL A 136 1.61 17.78 -6.65
CA VAL A 136 1.26 18.66 -5.51
C VAL A 136 2.51 19.15 -4.78
N GLY A 137 3.61 19.33 -5.52
CA GLY A 137 4.88 19.81 -4.99
C GLY A 137 4.76 21.12 -4.21
N ASP A 138 3.88 22.01 -4.65
CA ASP A 138 3.63 23.31 -4.01
C ASP A 138 3.06 23.18 -2.59
N LEU A 139 2.41 22.05 -2.26
CA LEU A 139 1.88 21.80 -0.93
C LEU A 139 2.95 21.25 0.03
N MET A 140 4.06 20.70 -0.48
CA MET A 140 5.01 19.93 0.32
C MET A 140 5.60 20.70 1.50
N GLY A 141 5.92 21.98 1.31
CA GLY A 141 6.46 22.85 2.35
C GLY A 141 5.40 23.55 3.19
N MET A 142 4.11 23.40 2.86
CA MET A 142 3.05 24.12 3.55
C MET A 142 2.66 23.42 4.85
N PRO A 143 2.38 24.19 5.90
CA PRO A 143 1.71 23.68 7.10
C PRO A 143 0.38 23.02 6.76
N VAL A 144 0.12 21.82 7.31
CA VAL A 144 -1.10 21.06 7.00
C VAL A 144 -2.39 21.77 7.40
N ASP A 145 -2.35 22.60 8.42
CA ASP A 145 -3.47 23.41 8.91
C ASP A 145 -3.79 24.61 7.98
N GLN A 146 -2.81 25.08 7.19
CA GLN A 146 -2.95 26.20 6.26
C GLN A 146 -3.37 25.78 4.85
N ILE A 147 -3.31 24.48 4.52
CA ILE A 147 -3.73 24.00 3.20
C ILE A 147 -5.25 24.14 3.05
N ASN A 148 -5.69 24.87 2.04
CA ASN A 148 -7.10 25.10 1.74
C ASN A 148 -7.51 24.50 0.40
N THR A 149 -8.83 24.47 0.13
CA THR A 149 -9.41 23.89 -1.09
C THR A 149 -8.87 24.53 -2.37
N ARG A 150 -8.63 25.84 -2.39
CA ARG A 150 -8.10 26.54 -3.56
C ARG A 150 -6.68 26.06 -3.91
N GLN A 151 -5.83 25.87 -2.92
CA GLN A 151 -4.45 25.39 -3.13
C GLN A 151 -4.43 23.97 -3.66
N VAL A 152 -5.26 23.07 -3.12
CA VAL A 152 -5.42 21.71 -3.65
C VAL A 152 -5.96 21.75 -5.08
N ALA A 153 -6.97 22.58 -5.36
CA ALA A 153 -7.53 22.74 -6.69
C ALA A 153 -6.48 23.24 -7.70
N ASN A 154 -5.68 24.24 -7.35
CA ASN A 154 -4.64 24.79 -8.22
C ASN A 154 -3.63 23.73 -8.65
N CYS A 155 -3.24 22.83 -7.77
CA CYS A 155 -2.36 21.69 -8.12
C CYS A 155 -3.02 20.71 -9.08
N LEU A 156 -4.33 20.51 -8.99
CA LEU A 156 -5.05 19.50 -9.76
C LEU A 156 -5.60 20.00 -11.09
N ILE A 157 -5.96 21.29 -11.22
CA ILE A 157 -6.55 21.88 -12.44
C ILE A 157 -5.74 21.54 -13.70
N PRO A 158 -4.39 21.67 -13.73
CA PRO A 158 -3.61 21.42 -14.96
C PRO A 158 -3.72 19.98 -15.47
N VAL A 159 -4.03 19.04 -14.59
CA VAL A 159 -4.05 17.60 -14.91
C VAL A 159 -5.43 16.98 -14.82
N TRP A 160 -6.43 17.71 -14.33
CA TRP A 160 -7.76 17.18 -14.03
C TRP A 160 -8.47 16.60 -15.23
N GLN A 161 -8.37 17.25 -16.39
CA GLN A 161 -9.00 16.78 -17.63
C GLN A 161 -8.03 15.95 -18.49
N SER A 162 -6.75 16.30 -18.49
CA SER A 162 -5.75 15.67 -19.37
C SER A 162 -5.25 14.32 -18.86
N LYS A 163 -5.17 14.12 -17.53
CA LYS A 163 -4.69 12.89 -16.89
C LYS A 163 -5.64 12.44 -15.78
N GLN A 164 -6.90 12.24 -16.13
CA GLN A 164 -8.03 12.06 -15.23
C GLN A 164 -7.80 11.03 -14.12
N GLU A 165 -7.37 9.82 -14.47
CA GLU A 165 -7.09 8.74 -13.52
C GLU A 165 -5.97 9.13 -12.53
N THR A 166 -4.90 9.75 -13.05
CA THR A 166 -3.77 10.22 -12.24
C THR A 166 -4.22 11.31 -11.29
N ALA A 167 -4.95 12.30 -11.79
CA ALA A 167 -5.45 13.41 -10.99
C ALA A 167 -6.40 12.94 -9.87
N ALA A 168 -7.31 12.02 -10.20
CA ALA A 168 -8.22 11.42 -9.20
C ALA A 168 -7.44 10.67 -8.10
N ARG A 169 -6.41 9.90 -8.48
CA ARG A 169 -5.55 9.18 -7.52
C ARG A 169 -4.72 10.13 -6.66
N VAL A 170 -4.15 11.19 -7.24
CA VAL A 170 -3.39 12.21 -6.52
C VAL A 170 -4.31 12.91 -5.50
N ARG A 171 -5.49 13.35 -5.92
CA ARG A 171 -6.49 13.94 -5.04
C ARG A 171 -6.81 13.02 -3.84
N GLN A 172 -7.10 11.73 -4.11
CA GLN A 172 -7.38 10.76 -3.04
C GLN A 172 -6.20 10.56 -2.08
N ARG A 173 -4.96 10.65 -2.58
CA ARG A 173 -3.76 10.56 -1.74
C ARG A 173 -3.65 11.75 -0.81
N VAL A 174 -3.84 12.97 -1.34
CA VAL A 174 -3.87 14.20 -0.54
C VAL A 174 -4.99 14.13 0.51
N GLU A 175 -6.20 13.72 0.10
CA GLU A 175 -7.34 13.55 0.99
C GLU A 175 -7.03 12.61 2.16
N ARG A 176 -6.42 11.47 1.90
CA ARG A 176 -6.07 10.48 2.95
C ARG A 176 -5.03 11.00 3.92
N ILE A 177 -4.02 11.71 3.43
CA ILE A 177 -2.98 12.29 4.29
C ILE A 177 -3.59 13.37 5.18
N LEU A 178 -4.37 14.30 4.62
CA LEU A 178 -5.01 15.36 5.39
C LEU A 178 -6.09 14.83 6.35
N SER A 179 -6.79 13.74 5.98
CA SER A 179 -7.70 13.06 6.92
C SER A 179 -6.95 12.45 8.11
N ALA A 180 -5.75 11.92 7.90
CA ALA A 180 -4.91 11.44 9.00
C ALA A 180 -4.46 12.60 9.91
N CYS A 181 -4.13 13.77 9.34
CA CYS A 181 -3.81 14.96 10.11
C CYS A 181 -5.00 15.49 10.93
N ILE A 182 -6.23 15.41 10.39
CA ILE A 182 -7.45 15.75 11.12
C ILE A 182 -7.66 14.78 12.29
N ALA A 183 -7.49 13.49 12.08
CA ALA A 183 -7.62 12.47 13.11
C ALA A 183 -6.55 12.58 14.23
N LEU A 184 -5.41 13.21 13.92
CA LEU A 184 -4.32 13.49 14.87
C LEU A 184 -4.38 14.91 15.45
N GLU A 185 -5.48 15.66 15.18
CA GLU A 185 -5.70 17.02 15.66
C GLU A 185 -4.65 18.05 15.19
N GLU A 186 -3.84 17.72 14.17
CA GLU A 186 -2.82 18.58 13.56
C GLU A 186 -3.42 19.57 12.56
N ARG A 187 -4.68 19.39 12.23
CA ARG A 187 -5.48 20.24 11.37
C ARG A 187 -6.94 20.22 11.83
N SER A 188 -7.56 21.39 11.93
CA SER A 188 -8.99 21.55 12.21
C SER A 188 -9.82 21.74 10.94
N GLY A 189 -11.12 21.53 11.05
CA GLY A 189 -12.10 21.77 9.98
C GLY A 189 -12.19 20.68 8.92
N PRO A 190 -12.98 20.91 7.85
CA PRO A 190 -13.22 19.92 6.80
C PRO A 190 -11.96 19.68 5.97
N ASN A 191 -11.85 18.46 5.41
CA ASN A 191 -10.73 18.11 4.55
C ASN A 191 -10.81 18.85 3.19
N PRO A 192 -9.84 19.70 2.83
CA PRO A 192 -9.88 20.51 1.62
C PRO A 192 -9.72 19.71 0.33
N ALA A 193 -9.30 18.43 0.42
CA ALA A 193 -9.14 17.55 -0.73
C ALA A 193 -10.38 16.64 -0.96
N MET A 194 -11.46 16.79 -0.19
CA MET A 194 -12.74 16.12 -0.48
C MET A 194 -13.22 16.53 -1.87
N LEU A 195 -13.74 15.55 -2.63
CA LEU A 195 -14.31 15.83 -3.95
C LEU A 195 -15.71 16.35 -3.82
N LYS A 196 -16.58 15.54 -3.18
CA LYS A 196 -18.02 15.81 -3.08
C LYS A 196 -18.29 17.06 -2.24
N ASP A 197 -19.16 17.93 -2.73
CA ASP A 197 -19.59 19.16 -2.09
C ASP A 197 -18.44 20.15 -1.75
N ASN A 198 -17.30 20.01 -2.47
CA ASN A 198 -16.11 20.85 -2.27
C ASN A 198 -15.34 21.05 -3.58
N LEU A 199 -14.36 20.18 -3.91
CA LEU A 199 -13.54 20.33 -5.11
C LEU A 199 -14.32 20.13 -6.42
N ASP A 200 -15.41 19.40 -6.42
CA ASP A 200 -16.27 19.20 -7.58
C ASP A 200 -16.88 20.52 -8.12
N HIS A 201 -17.12 21.51 -7.26
CA HIS A 201 -17.54 22.85 -7.66
C HIS A 201 -16.46 23.65 -8.40
N ILE A 202 -15.17 23.32 -8.20
CA ILE A 202 -14.02 24.01 -8.80
C ILE A 202 -13.47 23.23 -9.98
N LEU A 203 -13.30 21.93 -9.84
CA LEU A 203 -12.65 21.06 -10.85
C LEU A 203 -13.60 20.59 -11.95
N GLY A 204 -14.92 20.64 -11.68
CA GLY A 204 -15.95 20.10 -12.57
C GLY A 204 -15.92 18.58 -12.73
N LYS A 205 -16.87 18.05 -13.48
CA LYS A 205 -16.94 16.61 -13.77
C LYS A 205 -15.84 16.18 -14.74
N GLN A 206 -15.17 15.07 -14.45
CA GLN A 206 -14.31 14.42 -15.43
C GLN A 206 -15.20 13.70 -16.45
N ILE A 207 -15.05 14.06 -17.72
CA ILE A 207 -15.67 13.31 -18.83
C ILE A 207 -14.82 12.07 -19.03
N ARG A 208 -15.12 10.97 -18.35
CA ARG A 208 -14.38 9.71 -18.45
C ARG A 208 -14.55 9.13 -19.86
N VAL A 209 -13.55 9.26 -20.67
CA VAL A 209 -13.38 8.40 -21.83
C VAL A 209 -12.71 7.11 -21.31
N VAL A 210 -13.49 6.05 -21.18
CA VAL A 210 -12.95 4.73 -20.83
C VAL A 210 -12.11 4.28 -22.03
N ARG A 211 -10.80 4.38 -21.92
CA ARG A 211 -9.87 3.78 -22.90
C ARG A 211 -9.55 2.38 -22.39
N HIS A 212 -10.11 1.39 -23.05
CA HIS A 212 -9.69 0.00 -22.86
C HIS A 212 -8.23 -0.16 -23.32
N HIS A 213 -7.53 -1.15 -22.76
CA HIS A 213 -6.23 -1.52 -23.29
C HIS A 213 -6.40 -1.92 -24.75
N ALA A 214 -5.57 -1.35 -25.64
CA ALA A 214 -5.63 -1.69 -27.04
C ALA A 214 -5.33 -3.20 -27.21
N ALA A 215 -6.33 -3.94 -27.60
CA ALA A 215 -6.31 -5.36 -27.85
C ALA A 215 -6.16 -5.65 -29.35
N VAL A 216 -5.55 -6.76 -29.69
CA VAL A 216 -5.55 -7.28 -31.05
C VAL A 216 -7.00 -7.70 -31.38
N PRO A 217 -7.61 -7.26 -32.49
CA PRO A 217 -8.90 -7.82 -32.93
C PRO A 217 -8.84 -9.35 -33.00
N VAL A 218 -9.95 -10.02 -32.72
CA VAL A 218 -9.96 -11.48 -32.70
C VAL A 218 -9.53 -12.04 -34.06
N GLU A 219 -10.06 -11.49 -35.13
CA GLU A 219 -9.78 -11.89 -36.52
C GLU A 219 -8.31 -11.71 -36.92
N ASP A 220 -7.61 -10.74 -36.34
CA ASP A 220 -6.21 -10.45 -36.60
C ASP A 220 -5.25 -11.24 -35.68
N ALA A 221 -5.78 -11.94 -34.67
CA ALA A 221 -4.95 -12.59 -33.64
C ALA A 221 -4.00 -13.66 -34.19
N PRO A 222 -4.38 -14.54 -35.15
CA PRO A 222 -3.46 -15.49 -35.75
C PRO A 222 -2.28 -14.81 -36.46
N GLU A 223 -2.53 -13.77 -37.26
CA GLU A 223 -1.47 -13.02 -37.95
C GLU A 223 -0.55 -12.29 -36.98
N ALA A 224 -1.14 -11.65 -35.96
CA ALA A 224 -0.37 -10.97 -34.92
C ALA A 224 0.49 -11.96 -34.13
N PHE A 225 -0.01 -13.15 -33.85
CA PHE A 225 0.74 -14.20 -33.17
C PHE A 225 1.88 -14.72 -34.05
N ALA A 226 1.66 -14.94 -35.33
CA ALA A 226 2.71 -15.34 -36.29
C ALA A 226 3.86 -14.34 -36.33
N LYS A 227 3.57 -13.02 -36.29
CA LYS A 227 4.59 -11.96 -36.18
C LYS A 227 5.42 -12.06 -34.89
N LEU A 228 4.80 -12.44 -33.76
CA LEU A 228 5.51 -12.68 -32.51
C LEU A 228 6.35 -13.96 -32.58
N TRP A 229 5.78 -15.02 -33.13
CA TRP A 229 6.44 -16.34 -33.24
C TRP A 229 7.70 -16.26 -34.09
N ALA A 230 7.66 -15.54 -35.20
CA ALA A 230 8.83 -15.28 -36.07
C ALA A 230 9.97 -14.54 -35.32
N LYS A 231 9.68 -13.91 -34.17
CA LYS A 231 10.67 -13.23 -33.31
C LYS A 231 11.02 -14.03 -32.05
N ARG A 232 10.60 -15.31 -31.88
CA ARG A 232 10.79 -16.12 -30.67
C ARG A 232 12.24 -16.19 -30.21
N GLU A 233 13.20 -16.16 -31.14
CA GLU A 233 14.64 -16.20 -30.86
C GLU A 233 15.25 -14.83 -30.56
N SER A 234 14.46 -13.73 -30.66
CA SER A 234 14.96 -12.37 -30.45
C SER A 234 15.12 -11.97 -28.97
N GLY A 235 14.98 -12.93 -28.05
CA GLY A 235 15.23 -12.81 -26.61
C GLY A 235 13.96 -12.80 -25.76
N ILE A 236 14.19 -12.67 -24.43
CA ILE A 236 13.19 -12.88 -23.38
C ILE A 236 11.92 -12.02 -23.51
N GLY A 237 11.99 -10.86 -24.16
CA GLY A 237 10.83 -10.00 -24.38
C GLY A 237 9.86 -10.59 -25.39
N ALA A 238 10.37 -11.18 -26.50
CA ALA A 238 9.57 -11.84 -27.52
C ALA A 238 8.96 -13.14 -26.97
N GLN A 239 9.77 -13.95 -26.29
CA GLN A 239 9.32 -15.16 -25.60
C GLN A 239 8.22 -14.83 -24.56
N GLY A 240 8.40 -13.75 -23.81
CA GLY A 240 7.38 -13.29 -22.86
C GLY A 240 6.09 -12.82 -23.52
N ALA A 241 6.15 -12.16 -24.67
CA ALA A 241 4.97 -11.75 -25.44
C ALA A 241 4.20 -12.99 -25.94
N ILE A 242 4.90 -13.99 -26.46
CA ILE A 242 4.33 -15.25 -26.92
C ILE A 242 3.66 -16.01 -25.76
N ILE A 243 4.32 -16.14 -24.62
CA ILE A 243 3.73 -16.81 -23.43
C ILE A 243 2.47 -16.09 -22.99
N ILE A 244 2.46 -14.73 -22.97
CA ILE A 244 1.24 -13.99 -22.63
C ILE A 244 0.13 -14.25 -23.64
N ALA A 245 0.42 -14.27 -24.92
CA ALA A 245 -0.57 -14.56 -25.95
C ALA A 245 -1.19 -15.96 -25.75
N LEU A 246 -0.35 -16.98 -25.55
CA LEU A 246 -0.80 -18.37 -25.37
C LEU A 246 -1.54 -18.61 -24.04
N THR A 247 -1.20 -17.90 -22.96
CA THR A 247 -1.72 -18.19 -21.61
C THR A 247 -2.68 -17.17 -21.07
N SER A 248 -2.77 -16.02 -21.70
CA SER A 248 -3.51 -14.84 -21.20
C SER A 248 -3.12 -14.42 -19.78
N LEU A 249 -1.87 -14.69 -19.33
CA LEU A 249 -1.30 -14.24 -18.06
C LEU A 249 -1.13 -12.71 -18.01
N ARG A 250 -1.17 -12.16 -16.80
CA ARG A 250 -0.74 -10.78 -16.61
C ARG A 250 0.77 -10.67 -16.71
N SER A 251 1.26 -9.57 -17.31
CA SER A 251 2.72 -9.35 -17.46
C SER A 251 3.48 -9.47 -16.14
N GLY A 252 2.89 -9.00 -15.02
CA GLY A 252 3.48 -9.13 -13.71
C GLY A 252 3.58 -10.58 -13.21
N GLU A 253 2.64 -11.44 -13.56
CA GLU A 253 2.62 -12.85 -13.21
C GLU A 253 3.71 -13.59 -14.01
N LEU A 254 3.78 -13.40 -15.32
CA LEU A 254 4.82 -13.97 -16.18
C LEU A 254 6.24 -13.56 -15.75
N ARG A 255 6.46 -12.29 -15.49
CA ARG A 255 7.80 -11.75 -15.15
C ARG A 255 8.40 -12.35 -13.88
N HIS A 256 7.57 -12.87 -12.99
CA HIS A 256 7.97 -13.53 -11.74
C HIS A 256 7.72 -15.04 -11.77
N MET A 257 7.39 -15.62 -12.94
CA MET A 257 7.18 -17.05 -13.09
C MET A 257 8.52 -17.78 -12.95
N GLN A 258 8.51 -18.87 -12.19
CA GLN A 258 9.69 -19.67 -11.89
C GLN A 258 9.58 -21.06 -12.52
N TRP A 259 10.72 -21.69 -12.75
CA TRP A 259 10.75 -23.08 -13.24
C TRP A 259 10.04 -24.05 -12.29
N SER A 260 10.10 -23.79 -10.99
CA SER A 260 9.37 -24.57 -9.98
C SER A 260 7.84 -24.45 -10.06
N ASP A 261 7.33 -23.49 -10.85
CA ASP A 261 5.88 -23.36 -11.07
C ASP A 261 5.37 -24.28 -12.19
N VAL A 262 6.27 -24.80 -13.01
CA VAL A 262 5.96 -25.65 -14.16
C VAL A 262 6.13 -27.10 -13.75
N ALA A 263 5.04 -27.84 -13.71
CA ALA A 263 5.06 -29.27 -13.45
C ALA A 263 4.14 -29.97 -14.44
N GLU A 264 4.67 -31.00 -15.11
CA GLU A 264 3.92 -31.74 -16.14
C GLU A 264 3.28 -30.79 -17.17
N ASN A 265 1.96 -30.86 -17.31
CA ASN A 265 1.20 -30.05 -18.26
C ASN A 265 0.45 -28.90 -17.57
N THR A 266 1.01 -28.32 -16.49
CA THR A 266 0.36 -27.27 -15.72
C THR A 266 1.37 -26.28 -15.16
N ILE A 267 1.10 -24.99 -15.31
CA ILE A 267 1.80 -23.91 -14.60
C ILE A 267 0.96 -23.57 -13.37
N THR A 268 1.57 -23.57 -12.18
CA THR A 268 0.90 -23.26 -10.90
C THR A 268 1.53 -22.04 -10.26
N ILE A 269 0.87 -20.89 -10.34
CA ILE A 269 1.32 -19.66 -9.70
C ILE A 269 0.78 -19.60 -8.27
N PRO A 270 1.63 -19.56 -7.25
CA PRO A 270 1.20 -19.55 -5.86
C PRO A 270 0.47 -18.25 -5.47
N ALA A 271 -0.48 -18.37 -4.54
CA ALA A 271 -1.35 -17.27 -4.10
C ALA A 271 -0.58 -15.98 -3.69
N LYS A 272 0.61 -16.11 -3.10
CA LYS A 272 1.46 -14.98 -2.69
C LYS A 272 1.91 -14.09 -3.84
N ARG A 273 1.96 -14.62 -5.07
CA ARG A 273 2.32 -13.87 -6.29
C ARG A 273 1.11 -13.40 -7.09
N MET A 274 -0.09 -13.80 -6.70
CA MET A 274 -1.34 -13.44 -7.38
C MET A 274 -2.00 -12.22 -6.74
N LYS A 275 -2.50 -11.29 -7.57
CA LYS A 275 -3.24 -10.11 -7.08
C LYS A 275 -4.49 -10.50 -6.26
N ALA A 276 -5.17 -11.57 -6.67
CA ALA A 276 -6.37 -12.09 -5.99
C ALA A 276 -6.06 -12.96 -4.76
N ARG A 277 -4.76 -13.16 -4.40
CA ARG A 277 -4.29 -14.02 -3.31
C ARG A 277 -4.86 -15.45 -3.37
N ARG A 278 -5.05 -15.98 -4.59
CA ARG A 278 -5.50 -17.35 -4.86
C ARG A 278 -4.50 -18.02 -5.78
N ILE A 279 -4.31 -19.34 -5.62
CA ILE A 279 -3.51 -20.14 -6.54
C ILE A 279 -4.15 -20.04 -7.92
N HIS A 280 -3.32 -19.86 -8.95
CA HIS A 280 -3.75 -19.86 -10.33
C HIS A 280 -3.03 -20.98 -11.10
N ARG A 281 -3.79 -21.95 -11.61
CA ARG A 281 -3.30 -23.07 -12.42
C ARG A 281 -3.63 -22.81 -13.87
N ILE A 282 -2.66 -22.99 -14.75
CA ILE A 282 -2.79 -22.73 -16.19
C ILE A 282 -2.43 -24.00 -16.92
N PRO A 283 -3.33 -24.54 -17.74
CA PRO A 283 -3.02 -25.69 -18.61
C PRO A 283 -1.91 -25.30 -19.59
N VAL A 284 -0.97 -26.20 -19.82
CA VAL A 284 0.11 -26.04 -20.79
C VAL A 284 -0.25 -26.79 -22.05
N ALA A 285 -0.54 -26.06 -23.13
CA ALA A 285 -0.74 -26.61 -24.46
C ALA A 285 0.61 -27.06 -25.05
N PRO A 286 0.63 -28.03 -26.00
CA PRO A 286 1.87 -28.57 -26.59
C PRO A 286 2.82 -27.50 -27.13
N ILE A 287 2.34 -26.48 -27.84
CA ILE A 287 3.18 -25.38 -28.34
C ILE A 287 3.84 -24.58 -27.22
N LEU A 288 3.15 -24.40 -26.09
CA LEU A 288 3.73 -23.74 -24.92
C LEU A 288 4.77 -24.63 -24.24
N ALA A 289 4.52 -25.95 -24.18
CA ALA A 289 5.47 -26.92 -23.64
C ALA A 289 6.76 -26.96 -24.46
N ASP A 290 6.62 -26.97 -25.78
CA ASP A 290 7.73 -26.90 -26.71
C ASP A 290 8.55 -25.61 -26.51
N LEU A 291 7.89 -24.45 -26.52
CA LEU A 291 8.57 -23.18 -26.27
C LEU A 291 9.32 -23.21 -24.93
N LEU A 292 8.68 -23.67 -23.85
CA LEU A 292 9.32 -23.75 -22.53
C LEU A 292 10.52 -24.70 -22.53
N GLY A 293 10.47 -25.80 -23.29
CA GLY A 293 11.56 -26.77 -23.45
C GLY A 293 12.80 -26.17 -24.12
N HIS A 294 12.63 -25.19 -25.00
CA HIS A 294 13.72 -24.51 -25.71
C HIS A 294 14.29 -23.29 -24.92
N LEU A 295 13.65 -22.86 -23.83
CA LEU A 295 14.16 -21.76 -23.03
C LEU A 295 15.42 -22.14 -22.25
N THR A 296 16.42 -21.25 -22.25
CA THR A 296 17.64 -21.43 -21.46
C THR A 296 17.35 -21.33 -19.96
N ARG A 297 17.71 -22.37 -19.20
CA ARG A 297 17.70 -22.32 -17.73
C ARG A 297 18.99 -21.70 -17.23
N TRP A 298 18.86 -20.62 -16.46
CA TRP A 298 20.00 -19.90 -15.89
C TRP A 298 20.32 -20.44 -14.50
N GLU A 299 21.57 -20.85 -14.26
CA GLU A 299 21.98 -21.41 -12.97
C GLU A 299 21.75 -20.46 -11.78
N HIS A 300 21.89 -19.15 -12.02
CA HIS A 300 21.78 -18.11 -10.98
C HIS A 300 20.39 -17.46 -10.91
N SER A 301 19.39 -17.99 -11.60
CA SER A 301 18.02 -17.47 -11.54
C SER A 301 16.98 -18.58 -11.59
N ALA A 302 16.06 -18.55 -10.64
CA ALA A 302 14.90 -19.44 -10.65
C ALA A 302 13.82 -19.03 -11.68
N LEU A 303 13.90 -17.84 -12.26
CA LEU A 303 12.92 -17.29 -13.19
C LEU A 303 13.01 -17.98 -14.56
N ILE A 304 11.86 -18.12 -15.22
CA ILE A 304 11.81 -18.67 -16.59
C ILE A 304 12.42 -17.70 -17.60
N LEU A 305 12.15 -16.41 -17.45
CA LEU A 305 12.66 -15.35 -18.33
C LEU A 305 13.38 -14.25 -17.50
N PRO A 306 14.57 -14.54 -16.97
CA PRO A 306 15.34 -13.56 -16.21
C PRO A 306 15.95 -12.49 -17.12
N SER A 307 16.16 -11.29 -16.58
CA SER A 307 17.03 -10.30 -17.19
C SER A 307 18.50 -10.73 -17.13
N ALA A 308 19.39 -10.03 -17.81
CA ALA A 308 20.82 -10.33 -17.78
C ALA A 308 21.43 -10.33 -16.35
N SER A 309 20.82 -9.63 -15.39
CA SER A 309 21.21 -9.64 -13.98
C SER A 309 20.59 -10.77 -13.16
N GLY A 310 19.85 -11.70 -13.77
CA GLY A 310 19.14 -12.77 -13.06
C GLY A 310 17.82 -12.34 -12.39
N SER A 311 17.49 -11.06 -12.44
CA SER A 311 16.26 -10.51 -11.87
C SER A 311 15.08 -10.53 -12.85
N ALA A 312 13.86 -10.20 -12.37
CA ALA A 312 12.70 -10.08 -13.23
C ALA A 312 12.91 -8.98 -14.29
N MET A 313 12.58 -9.28 -15.57
CA MET A 313 12.63 -8.29 -16.65
C MET A 313 11.77 -7.05 -16.34
N SER A 314 12.07 -5.91 -16.99
CA SER A 314 11.29 -4.69 -16.79
C SER A 314 9.88 -4.80 -17.37
N ASP A 315 8.95 -3.98 -16.86
CA ASP A 315 7.56 -3.93 -17.36
C ASP A 315 7.49 -3.58 -18.87
N MET A 316 8.49 -2.83 -19.36
CA MET A 316 8.55 -2.36 -20.73
C MET A 316 9.15 -3.38 -21.71
N THR A 317 9.81 -4.42 -21.22
CA THR A 317 10.53 -5.39 -22.08
C THR A 317 9.59 -6.08 -23.07
N ILE A 318 8.45 -6.54 -22.59
CA ILE A 318 7.44 -7.23 -23.40
C ILE A 318 6.80 -6.25 -24.41
N SER A 319 6.42 -5.06 -23.95
CA SER A 319 5.84 -4.02 -24.84
C SER A 319 6.81 -3.60 -25.94
N LYS A 320 8.12 -3.49 -25.63
CA LYS A 320 9.15 -3.20 -26.62
C LYS A 320 9.28 -4.33 -27.64
N ALA A 321 9.23 -5.58 -27.20
CA ALA A 321 9.27 -6.72 -28.10
C ALA A 321 8.05 -6.75 -29.04
N MET A 322 6.84 -6.50 -28.54
CA MET A 322 5.64 -6.37 -29.37
C MET A 322 5.79 -5.25 -30.41
N LYS A 323 6.33 -4.09 -30.01
CA LYS A 323 6.60 -3.00 -30.95
C LYS A 323 7.59 -3.42 -32.04
N ASN A 324 8.64 -4.14 -31.69
CA ASN A 324 9.64 -4.65 -32.65
C ASN A 324 9.06 -5.73 -33.59
N ALA A 325 7.98 -6.39 -33.20
CA ALA A 325 7.21 -7.31 -34.03
C ALA A 325 6.12 -6.60 -34.90
N GLY A 326 6.08 -5.26 -34.90
CA GLY A 326 5.07 -4.51 -35.62
C GLY A 326 3.71 -4.39 -34.92
N LEU A 327 3.63 -4.74 -33.64
CA LEU A 327 2.41 -4.75 -32.83
C LEU A 327 2.40 -3.63 -31.77
N GLY A 328 3.11 -2.52 -32.03
CA GLY A 328 3.28 -1.42 -31.05
C GLY A 328 2.00 -0.65 -30.71
N GLN A 329 0.94 -0.78 -31.52
CA GLN A 329 -0.39 -0.22 -31.26
C GLN A 329 -1.15 -1.01 -30.18
N TYR A 330 -0.78 -2.26 -29.90
CA TYR A 330 -1.41 -3.14 -28.93
C TYR A 330 -0.60 -3.22 -27.63
N THR A 331 -1.24 -3.71 -26.57
CA THR A 331 -0.58 -3.88 -25.27
C THR A 331 -0.49 -5.36 -24.90
N PRO A 332 0.51 -5.78 -24.08
CA PRO A 332 0.53 -7.15 -23.55
C PRO A 332 -0.75 -7.52 -22.79
N HIS A 333 -1.38 -6.56 -22.12
CA HIS A 333 -2.66 -6.77 -21.44
C HIS A 333 -3.82 -6.96 -22.42
N GLY A 334 -3.73 -6.39 -23.61
CA GLY A 334 -4.74 -6.52 -24.67
C GLY A 334 -4.99 -7.95 -25.10
N TRP A 335 -3.98 -8.83 -25.08
CA TRP A 335 -4.14 -10.26 -25.38
C TRP A 335 -5.18 -10.96 -24.49
N ARG A 336 -5.36 -10.48 -23.26
CA ARG A 336 -6.38 -11.02 -22.35
C ARG A 336 -7.80 -10.64 -22.80
N SER A 337 -7.96 -9.43 -23.37
CA SER A 337 -9.23 -9.01 -23.95
C SER A 337 -9.52 -9.82 -25.23
N THR A 338 -8.51 -9.97 -26.11
CA THR A 338 -8.62 -10.79 -27.34
C THR A 338 -9.03 -12.22 -27.01
N PHE A 339 -8.38 -12.86 -26.02
CA PHE A 339 -8.75 -14.20 -25.55
C PHE A 339 -10.18 -14.26 -25.03
N SER A 340 -10.58 -13.28 -24.20
CA SER A 340 -11.94 -13.21 -23.64
C SER A 340 -12.98 -13.08 -24.74
N ASP A 341 -12.76 -12.16 -25.70
CA ASP A 341 -13.69 -11.90 -26.80
C ASP A 341 -13.79 -13.11 -27.72
N TRP A 342 -12.68 -13.74 -28.06
CA TRP A 342 -12.65 -15.00 -28.82
C TRP A 342 -13.41 -16.11 -28.12
N ALA A 343 -13.09 -16.36 -26.84
CA ALA A 343 -13.68 -17.48 -26.11
C ALA A 343 -15.20 -17.32 -25.93
N HIS A 344 -15.67 -16.09 -25.72
CA HIS A 344 -17.11 -15.82 -25.67
C HIS A 344 -17.76 -15.93 -27.05
N GLY A 345 -17.07 -15.51 -28.11
CA GLY A 345 -17.54 -15.67 -29.50
C GLY A 345 -17.70 -17.12 -29.92
N GLU A 346 -16.79 -18.00 -29.46
CA GLU A 346 -16.83 -19.44 -29.68
C GLU A 346 -17.82 -20.18 -28.72
N GLY A 347 -18.50 -19.46 -27.82
CA GLY A 347 -19.51 -20.04 -26.95
C GLY A 347 -18.94 -20.79 -25.74
N TRP A 348 -17.66 -20.58 -25.40
CA TRP A 348 -17.07 -21.20 -24.21
C TRP A 348 -17.75 -20.76 -22.93
N ASN A 349 -17.81 -21.65 -21.96
CA ASN A 349 -18.45 -21.37 -20.68
C ASN A 349 -17.79 -20.15 -20.02
N HIS A 350 -18.56 -19.09 -19.75
CA HIS A 350 -18.10 -17.85 -19.16
C HIS A 350 -17.23 -18.05 -17.91
N ARG A 351 -17.57 -19.04 -17.08
CA ARG A 351 -16.84 -19.30 -15.86
C ARG A 351 -15.44 -19.85 -16.11
N TRP A 352 -15.28 -20.72 -17.12
CA TRP A 352 -13.96 -21.26 -17.47
C TRP A 352 -13.06 -20.17 -18.04
N VAL A 353 -13.62 -19.26 -18.83
CA VAL A 353 -12.92 -18.11 -19.38
C VAL A 353 -12.43 -17.19 -18.26
N GLU A 354 -13.29 -16.86 -17.33
CA GLU A 354 -12.95 -15.97 -16.22
C GLU A 354 -11.94 -16.62 -15.24
N ASP A 355 -12.04 -17.94 -15.00
CA ASP A 355 -11.04 -18.66 -14.20
C ASP A 355 -9.69 -18.76 -14.94
N ALA A 356 -9.68 -18.86 -16.27
CA ALA A 356 -8.46 -18.79 -17.09
C ALA A 356 -7.79 -17.40 -16.97
N LEU A 357 -8.59 -16.36 -16.91
CA LEU A 357 -8.14 -14.98 -16.70
C LEU A 357 -7.80 -14.64 -15.23
N ALA A 358 -7.98 -15.56 -14.30
CA ALA A 358 -7.85 -15.32 -12.86
C ALA A 358 -8.64 -14.07 -12.42
N HIS A 359 -9.85 -13.90 -12.93
CA HIS A 359 -10.78 -12.86 -12.50
C HIS A 359 -11.55 -13.28 -11.26
N THR A 360 -11.90 -12.31 -10.46
CA THR A 360 -12.72 -12.56 -9.27
C THR A 360 -14.19 -12.35 -9.64
N ILE A 361 -14.96 -13.43 -9.75
CA ILE A 361 -16.40 -13.38 -10.06
C ILE A 361 -17.20 -13.66 -8.78
N GLY A 362 -18.33 -12.95 -8.62
CA GLY A 362 -19.31 -13.18 -7.57
C GLY A 362 -18.97 -12.53 -6.23
N SER A 363 -19.93 -12.62 -5.30
CA SER A 363 -19.82 -12.09 -3.94
C SER A 363 -18.78 -12.84 -3.10
N ASP A 364 -18.39 -12.27 -1.95
CA ASP A 364 -17.46 -12.94 -1.01
C ASP A 364 -18.00 -14.29 -0.54
N VAL A 365 -19.31 -14.40 -0.39
CA VAL A 365 -20.01 -15.63 0.01
C VAL A 365 -19.90 -16.69 -1.08
N GLU A 366 -20.22 -16.37 -2.33
CA GLU A 366 -20.06 -17.30 -3.46
C GLU A 366 -18.63 -17.74 -3.63
N ARG A 367 -17.67 -16.87 -3.39
CA ARG A 367 -16.23 -17.17 -3.45
C ARG A 367 -15.77 -18.15 -2.37
N ALA A 368 -16.34 -18.09 -1.17
CA ALA A 368 -16.02 -19.01 -0.09
C ALA A 368 -16.42 -20.45 -0.37
N TYR A 369 -17.51 -20.64 -1.15
CA TYR A 369 -17.98 -21.96 -1.56
C TYR A 369 -17.29 -22.53 -2.81
N ARG A 370 -16.44 -21.73 -3.50
CA ARG A 370 -15.74 -22.14 -4.71
C ARG A 370 -14.48 -22.93 -4.38
N ARG A 371 -14.53 -24.26 -4.54
CA ARG A 371 -13.40 -25.18 -4.35
C ARG A 371 -12.78 -25.68 -5.66
N ARG A 372 -13.50 -25.55 -6.80
CA ARG A 372 -13.04 -26.02 -8.11
C ARG A 372 -12.60 -24.86 -8.99
N ASP A 373 -11.50 -25.03 -9.72
CA ASP A 373 -10.94 -24.10 -10.70
C ASP A 373 -11.11 -24.56 -12.15
N TYR A 374 -11.87 -25.64 -12.36
CA TYR A 374 -12.16 -26.20 -13.68
C TYR A 374 -10.92 -26.46 -14.55
N LEU A 375 -9.79 -26.88 -13.96
CA LEU A 375 -8.53 -27.07 -14.68
C LEU A 375 -8.69 -27.98 -15.91
N GLU A 376 -9.39 -29.11 -15.77
CA GLU A 376 -9.55 -30.06 -16.87
C GLU A 376 -10.37 -29.48 -18.03
N GLN A 377 -11.47 -28.79 -17.74
CA GLN A 377 -12.27 -28.13 -18.76
C GLN A 377 -11.52 -26.96 -19.42
N ARG A 378 -10.62 -26.32 -18.68
CA ARG A 378 -9.75 -25.28 -19.23
C ARG A 378 -8.61 -25.82 -20.08
N ARG A 379 -8.31 -27.12 -20.05
CA ARG A 379 -7.35 -27.74 -20.99
C ARG A 379 -7.84 -27.60 -22.41
N ASP A 380 -9.08 -28.01 -22.66
CA ASP A 380 -9.69 -27.93 -23.99
C ASP A 380 -9.81 -26.47 -24.46
N LEU A 381 -10.24 -25.56 -23.57
CA LEU A 381 -10.32 -24.13 -23.85
C LEU A 381 -8.95 -23.55 -24.26
N MET A 382 -7.90 -23.84 -23.49
CA MET A 382 -6.56 -23.28 -23.75
C MET A 382 -5.90 -23.95 -24.96
N GLN A 383 -6.18 -25.24 -25.21
CA GLN A 383 -5.73 -25.92 -26.42
C GLN A 383 -6.37 -25.30 -27.66
N SER A 384 -7.69 -25.15 -27.67
CA SER A 384 -8.42 -24.52 -28.79
C SER A 384 -7.98 -23.10 -29.06
N TRP A 385 -7.67 -22.34 -27.99
CA TRP A 385 -7.09 -20.99 -28.13
C TRP A 385 -5.71 -21.03 -28.79
N CYS A 386 -4.84 -21.93 -28.37
CA CYS A 386 -3.52 -22.08 -28.96
C CYS A 386 -3.62 -22.53 -30.43
N ASP A 387 -4.52 -23.45 -30.74
CA ASP A 387 -4.76 -23.91 -32.11
C ASP A 387 -5.25 -22.77 -33.00
N TYR A 388 -6.16 -21.93 -32.47
CA TYR A 388 -6.63 -20.73 -33.18
C TYR A 388 -5.49 -19.77 -33.47
N LEU A 389 -4.64 -19.48 -32.50
CA LEU A 389 -3.51 -18.56 -32.69
C LEU A 389 -2.48 -19.09 -33.68
N THR A 390 -2.25 -20.40 -33.68
CA THR A 390 -1.24 -21.04 -34.56
C THR A 390 -1.71 -21.27 -35.98
N ALA A 391 -3.00 -21.10 -36.27
CA ALA A 391 -3.52 -21.20 -37.64
C ALA A 391 -2.85 -20.22 -38.65
N GLY A 392 -2.21 -19.15 -38.14
CA GLY A 392 -1.44 -18.20 -38.96
C GLY A 392 0.05 -18.56 -39.12
N ILE A 393 0.51 -19.70 -38.57
CA ILE A 393 1.91 -20.14 -38.66
C ILE A 393 2.01 -21.30 -39.64
N ASP A 394 3.03 -21.26 -40.51
CA ASP A 394 3.31 -22.37 -41.40
C ASP A 394 3.68 -23.65 -40.58
N GLY A 395 3.01 -24.77 -40.84
CA GLY A 395 3.17 -26.00 -40.07
C GLY A 395 4.60 -26.57 -40.02
N SER A 396 5.51 -26.06 -40.87
CA SER A 396 6.94 -26.40 -40.84
C SER A 396 7.70 -25.66 -39.73
N GLU A 397 7.14 -24.58 -39.17
CA GLU A 397 7.78 -23.73 -38.12
C GLU A 397 7.33 -24.11 -36.70
N VAL A 398 6.38 -25.00 -36.54
CA VAL A 398 5.83 -25.45 -35.25
C VAL A 398 6.46 -26.78 -34.77
N LYS A 399 7.41 -27.37 -35.54
CA LYS A 399 8.12 -28.60 -35.18
C LYS A 399 9.44 -28.35 -34.50
#